data_c3536115b850e33ab3cd459abf976ad7
#
_entry.id   c3536115b850e33ab3cd459abf976ad7
#
_cell.length_a   1.000
_cell.length_b   1.000
_cell.length_c   1.000
_cell.angle_alpha   90.00
_cell.angle_beta   90.00
_cell.angle_gamma   90.00
#
_symmetry.space_group_name_H-M   'P 1'
#
loop_
_entity.id
_entity.type
_entity.pdbx_description
1 polymer ?
#
loop_
_entity_poly.entity_id
_entity_poly.type
_entity_poly.pdbx_seq_one_letter_code
_entity_poly.pdbx_strand_id
1 'polypeptide(L)'
;MLEINLSSSHSKFKYRQIYESLKDMIISGNIPKGYKLPSKRELAKDLNVSVNSVATAYDQLIAEGYVYAVEKKGYYTEAINEYNTETHLPEELPGELKESKVLERYKYSLSHMTVNSSFFPYKKWMSFQRDVIQNHQFDISQLNHPQGPLEVREAIKNLISVTRGINCFAEQIVIGTGTQPLISQLIDLFESNVKVGIENPGYSRVRDMLNDKGINVVDIPLDVEGVDIREMEEADTTIQFLTPSHQFPLGIIMPISKRIDLLNWVSEKDERYIIEDDYDSEFKYCTDSIPSLQSLDKNQKVIYMGTFSKTLLPSFRISYMIPVSYTHLTLPTILLV
;
A
#
# COMPACT_ATOMS: atom_id res chain seq x y z
N MET A 1 -21.20 38.73 29.54
CA MET A 1 -21.29 37.39 30.16
C MET A 1 -21.14 36.39 29.01
N LEU A 2 -20.26 35.38 29.14
CA LEU A 2 -20.09 34.40 28.09
C LEU A 2 -21.31 33.46 28.10
N GLU A 3 -22.08 33.41 27.02
CA GLU A 3 -23.25 32.52 26.90
C GLU A 3 -22.80 31.13 26.45
N ILE A 4 -22.43 30.27 27.42
CA ILE A 4 -22.07 28.87 27.16
C ILE A 4 -23.26 28.01 27.60
N ASN A 5 -23.96 27.41 26.66
CA ASN A 5 -25.09 26.50 26.94
C ASN A 5 -24.58 25.06 27.06
N LEU A 6 -24.55 24.53 28.29
CA LEU A 6 -24.21 23.14 28.55
C LEU A 6 -25.47 22.28 28.46
N SER A 7 -25.58 21.43 27.47
CA SER A 7 -26.68 20.49 27.33
C SER A 7 -26.49 19.27 28.24
N SER A 8 -27.54 18.91 28.98
CA SER A 8 -27.57 17.70 29.81
C SER A 8 -27.79 16.41 29.02
N SER A 9 -28.15 16.51 27.74
CA SER A 9 -28.60 15.38 26.91
C SER A 9 -27.52 14.73 26.03
N HIS A 10 -26.29 15.26 25.99
CA HIS A 10 -25.21 14.70 25.17
C HIS A 10 -24.17 13.97 26.04
N SER A 11 -23.76 12.79 25.60
CA SER A 11 -22.70 11.96 26.18
C SER A 11 -21.32 12.61 26.26
N LYS A 12 -21.17 13.86 25.82
CA LYS A 12 -19.91 14.59 25.85
C LYS A 12 -19.61 15.12 27.24
N PHE A 13 -18.39 14.88 27.73
CA PHE A 13 -17.88 15.42 28.98
C PHE A 13 -18.04 16.95 29.05
N LYS A 14 -18.40 17.51 30.23
CA LYS A 14 -18.63 18.95 30.44
C LYS A 14 -17.43 19.81 29.98
N TYR A 15 -16.20 19.37 30.23
CA TYR A 15 -15.01 20.13 29.79
C TYR A 15 -14.96 20.30 28.26
N ARG A 16 -15.42 19.28 27.53
CA ARG A 16 -15.41 19.31 26.05
C ARG A 16 -16.45 20.29 25.49
N GLN A 17 -17.60 20.36 26.11
CA GLN A 17 -18.63 21.35 25.74
C GLN A 17 -18.14 22.78 26.01
N ILE A 18 -17.48 23.05 27.15
CA ILE A 18 -16.87 24.33 27.47
C ILE A 18 -15.78 24.68 26.43
N TYR A 19 -14.90 23.75 26.15
CA TYR A 19 -13.82 23.91 25.18
C TYR A 19 -14.37 24.23 23.78
N GLU A 20 -15.31 23.41 23.25
CA GLU A 20 -15.91 23.62 21.94
C GLU A 20 -16.63 24.98 21.88
N SER A 21 -17.44 25.35 22.89
CA SER A 21 -18.12 26.63 22.89
C SER A 21 -17.17 27.85 22.91
N LEU A 22 -16.12 27.82 23.70
CA LEU A 22 -15.13 28.90 23.74
C LEU A 22 -14.34 28.98 22.44
N LYS A 23 -13.93 27.83 21.91
CA LYS A 23 -13.24 27.75 20.63
C LYS A 23 -14.06 28.38 19.49
N ASP A 24 -15.35 27.98 19.38
CA ASP A 24 -16.25 28.49 18.34
C ASP A 24 -16.46 30.01 18.50
N MET A 25 -16.61 30.51 19.72
CA MET A 25 -16.75 31.94 19.98
C MET A 25 -15.48 32.74 19.64
N ILE A 26 -14.30 32.15 19.83
CA ILE A 26 -13.02 32.77 19.48
C ILE A 26 -12.84 32.75 17.94
N ILE A 27 -13.11 31.63 17.29
CA ILE A 27 -12.99 31.50 15.82
C ILE A 27 -13.98 32.42 15.09
N SER A 28 -15.22 32.49 15.58
CA SER A 28 -16.26 33.36 14.97
C SER A 28 -16.07 34.85 15.25
N GLY A 29 -15.05 35.23 16.04
CA GLY A 29 -14.82 36.62 16.43
C GLY A 29 -15.77 37.19 17.50
N ASN A 30 -16.70 36.37 18.03
CA ASN A 30 -17.59 36.75 19.13
C ASN A 30 -16.81 37.07 20.42
N ILE A 31 -15.64 36.50 20.57
CA ILE A 31 -14.65 36.88 21.59
C ILE A 31 -13.46 37.50 20.86
N PRO A 32 -13.21 38.81 21.03
CA PRO A 32 -12.15 39.49 20.31
C PRO A 32 -10.75 39.11 20.85
N LYS A 33 -9.72 39.39 20.03
CA LYS A 33 -8.31 39.23 20.41
C LYS A 33 -8.02 39.96 21.74
N GLY A 34 -7.22 39.33 22.58
CA GLY A 34 -6.78 39.92 23.85
C GLY A 34 -7.89 40.03 24.90
N TYR A 35 -9.06 39.46 24.65
CA TYR A 35 -10.13 39.45 25.61
C TYR A 35 -9.71 38.60 26.84
N LYS A 36 -9.89 39.19 28.01
CA LYS A 36 -9.60 38.51 29.29
C LYS A 36 -10.72 37.53 29.63
N LEU A 37 -10.43 36.25 29.57
CA LEU A 37 -11.37 35.22 29.99
C LEU A 37 -11.57 35.24 31.54
N PRO A 38 -12.74 34.82 32.03
CA PRO A 38 -12.96 34.62 33.47
C PRO A 38 -11.94 33.68 34.10
N SER A 39 -11.67 33.82 35.37
CA SER A 39 -10.83 32.86 36.07
C SER A 39 -11.47 31.47 36.07
N LYS A 40 -10.63 30.41 36.18
CA LYS A 40 -11.13 29.01 36.25
C LYS A 40 -12.20 28.81 37.33
N ARG A 41 -12.09 29.51 38.45
CA ARG A 41 -13.07 29.43 39.55
C ARG A 41 -14.35 30.20 39.24
N GLU A 42 -14.24 31.34 38.64
CA GLU A 42 -15.36 32.22 38.26
C GLU A 42 -16.22 31.52 37.19
N LEU A 43 -15.63 31.06 36.09
CA LEU A 43 -16.34 30.36 35.02
C LEU A 43 -16.95 29.04 35.53
N ALA A 44 -16.29 28.32 36.45
CA ALA A 44 -16.81 27.10 37.05
C ALA A 44 -18.09 27.40 37.89
N LYS A 45 -18.08 28.51 38.60
CA LYS A 45 -19.26 28.98 39.37
C LYS A 45 -20.40 29.38 38.44
N ASP A 46 -20.13 30.15 37.42
CA ASP A 46 -21.13 30.64 36.47
C ASP A 46 -21.82 29.51 35.70
N LEU A 47 -21.04 28.47 35.33
CA LEU A 47 -21.55 27.31 34.59
C LEU A 47 -22.02 26.16 35.45
N ASN A 48 -21.93 26.30 36.77
CA ASN A 48 -22.26 25.23 37.76
C ASN A 48 -21.56 23.90 37.43
N VAL A 49 -20.23 23.96 37.22
CA VAL A 49 -19.37 22.80 36.92
C VAL A 49 -18.17 22.75 37.89
N SER A 50 -17.43 21.63 37.85
CA SER A 50 -16.20 21.53 38.62
C SER A 50 -15.10 22.45 38.04
N VAL A 51 -14.27 23.01 38.95
CA VAL A 51 -13.10 23.80 38.55
C VAL A 51 -12.15 23.00 37.62
N ASN A 52 -12.04 21.69 37.86
CA ASN A 52 -11.23 20.80 37.03
C ASN A 52 -11.75 20.71 35.58
N SER A 53 -13.07 20.72 35.36
CA SER A 53 -13.64 20.72 34.02
C SER A 53 -13.24 21.97 33.23
N VAL A 54 -13.30 23.14 33.90
CA VAL A 54 -12.87 24.41 33.28
C VAL A 54 -11.33 24.41 33.09
N ALA A 55 -10.57 23.89 34.06
CA ALA A 55 -9.11 23.80 33.95
C ALA A 55 -8.71 22.99 32.74
N THR A 56 -9.29 21.80 32.54
CA THR A 56 -8.99 20.93 31.40
C THR A 56 -9.37 21.62 30.08
N ALA A 57 -10.51 22.33 30.01
CA ALA A 57 -10.87 23.08 28.83
C ALA A 57 -9.90 24.22 28.49
N TYR A 58 -9.47 24.97 29.50
CA TYR A 58 -8.48 26.05 29.34
C TYR A 58 -7.10 25.52 28.95
N ASP A 59 -6.67 24.44 29.58
CA ASP A 59 -5.38 23.82 29.27
C ASP A 59 -5.35 23.33 27.81
N GLN A 60 -6.48 22.81 27.30
CA GLN A 60 -6.63 22.42 25.92
C GLN A 60 -6.59 23.64 24.97
N LEU A 61 -7.33 24.72 25.28
CA LEU A 61 -7.31 25.94 24.50
C LEU A 61 -5.91 26.60 24.47
N ILE A 62 -5.15 26.48 25.57
CA ILE A 62 -3.76 26.96 25.64
C ILE A 62 -2.86 26.08 24.78
N ALA A 63 -2.99 24.77 24.87
CA ALA A 63 -2.19 23.81 24.08
C ALA A 63 -2.41 24.00 22.57
N GLU A 64 -3.62 24.36 22.16
CA GLU A 64 -3.96 24.64 20.76
C GLU A 64 -3.69 26.11 20.33
N GLY A 65 -3.27 27.00 21.26
CA GLY A 65 -2.94 28.38 20.96
C GLY A 65 -4.13 29.34 20.78
N TYR A 66 -5.34 28.93 21.16
CA TYR A 66 -6.51 29.84 21.18
C TYR A 66 -6.45 30.83 22.34
N VAL A 67 -5.82 30.43 23.42
CA VAL A 67 -5.70 31.18 24.65
C VAL A 67 -4.27 31.17 25.15
N TYR A 68 -3.79 32.27 25.71
CA TYR A 68 -2.52 32.29 26.41
C TYR A 68 -2.69 32.74 27.87
N ALA A 69 -1.81 32.24 28.72
CA ALA A 69 -1.80 32.59 30.11
C ALA A 69 -0.74 33.67 30.40
N VAL A 70 -1.13 34.70 31.13
CA VAL A 70 -0.18 35.71 31.65
C VAL A 70 -0.06 35.53 33.16
N GLU A 71 1.16 35.32 33.64
CA GLU A 71 1.42 35.09 35.07
C GLU A 71 0.79 36.18 35.93
N LYS A 72 0.02 35.78 36.95
CA LYS A 72 -0.72 36.64 37.90
C LYS A 72 -1.75 37.59 37.27
N LYS A 73 -1.98 37.54 35.97
CA LYS A 73 -2.96 38.40 35.27
C LYS A 73 -4.17 37.63 34.72
N GLY A 74 -4.01 36.35 34.37
CA GLY A 74 -5.10 35.50 33.91
C GLY A 74 -4.94 34.96 32.50
N TYR A 75 -6.04 34.62 31.86
CA TYR A 75 -6.13 33.98 30.55
C TYR A 75 -6.65 34.98 29.52
N TYR A 76 -6.05 34.97 28.33
CA TYR A 76 -6.38 35.91 27.26
C TYR A 76 -6.49 35.18 25.92
N THR A 77 -7.39 35.62 25.06
CA THR A 77 -7.56 35.05 23.71
C THR A 77 -6.46 35.52 22.75
N GLU A 78 -5.97 34.58 21.92
CA GLU A 78 -4.97 34.88 20.90
C GLU A 78 -5.60 35.54 19.67
N ALA A 79 -4.76 36.14 18.81
CA ALA A 79 -5.19 36.64 17.52
C ALA A 79 -5.37 35.49 16.56
N ILE A 80 -6.59 35.28 16.09
CA ILE A 80 -6.85 34.39 14.98
C ILE A 80 -7.15 35.27 13.75
N ASN A 81 -6.40 35.05 12.68
CA ASN A 81 -6.74 35.69 11.40
C ASN A 81 -8.05 35.08 10.92
N GLU A 82 -8.92 35.91 10.34
CA GLU A 82 -10.17 35.43 9.74
C GLU A 82 -9.83 34.34 8.71
N TYR A 83 -10.23 33.11 9.00
CA TYR A 83 -10.18 32.04 8.02
C TYR A 83 -11.47 32.14 7.20
N ASN A 84 -11.34 32.57 5.95
CA ASN A 84 -12.46 32.66 5.03
C ASN A 84 -12.97 31.26 4.68
N THR A 85 -13.85 30.74 5.50
CA THR A 85 -14.52 29.46 5.27
C THR A 85 -15.76 29.68 4.39
N GLU A 86 -15.57 29.82 3.09
CA GLU A 86 -16.60 29.31 2.20
C GLU A 86 -16.53 27.78 2.30
N THR A 87 -17.40 27.21 3.11
CA THR A 87 -17.52 25.77 3.28
C THR A 87 -18.10 25.17 1.99
N HIS A 88 -17.26 24.84 1.07
CA HIS A 88 -17.62 24.01 -0.11
C HIS A 88 -17.52 22.52 0.20
N LEU A 89 -17.97 22.09 1.38
CA LEU A 89 -18.18 20.68 1.61
C LEU A 89 -19.39 20.26 0.78
N PRO A 90 -19.25 19.36 -0.18
CA PRO A 90 -20.40 18.83 -0.91
C PRO A 90 -21.35 18.20 0.09
N GLU A 91 -22.64 18.51 0.00
CA GLU A 91 -23.68 17.91 0.86
C GLU A 91 -23.71 16.39 0.77
N GLU A 92 -23.35 15.83 -0.38
CA GLU A 92 -23.16 14.41 -0.59
C GLU A 92 -21.90 14.11 -1.40
N LEU A 93 -21.24 12.98 -1.11
CA LEU A 93 -20.15 12.47 -1.95
C LEU A 93 -20.69 12.15 -3.37
N PRO A 94 -19.97 12.52 -4.43
CA PRO A 94 -20.29 12.08 -5.79
C PRO A 94 -20.52 10.56 -5.83
N GLY A 95 -21.50 10.11 -6.62
CA GLY A 95 -21.88 8.70 -6.70
C GLY A 95 -20.72 7.76 -7.05
N GLU A 96 -19.77 8.25 -7.86
CA GLU A 96 -18.55 7.55 -8.26
C GLU A 96 -17.58 7.29 -7.09
N LEU A 97 -17.65 8.10 -6.03
CA LEU A 97 -16.85 7.94 -4.81
C LEU A 97 -17.58 7.16 -3.71
N LYS A 98 -18.85 6.82 -3.93
CA LYS A 98 -19.60 5.99 -2.99
C LYS A 98 -19.22 4.53 -3.22
N GLU A 99 -18.77 3.86 -2.16
CA GLU A 99 -18.51 2.42 -2.20
C GLU A 99 -19.78 1.67 -2.59
N SER A 100 -19.74 0.87 -3.65
CA SER A 100 -20.86 0.04 -4.03
C SER A 100 -21.02 -1.08 -3.00
N LYS A 101 -22.07 -1.01 -2.19
CA LYS A 101 -22.40 -2.03 -1.19
C LYS A 101 -22.96 -3.33 -1.77
N VAL A 102 -23.08 -3.42 -3.08
CA VAL A 102 -23.69 -4.57 -3.75
C VAL A 102 -22.62 -5.62 -4.01
N LEU A 103 -22.33 -6.45 -3.02
CA LEU A 103 -21.87 -7.81 -3.27
C LEU A 103 -23.05 -8.58 -3.87
N GLU A 104 -23.30 -8.39 -5.15
CA GLU A 104 -24.23 -9.25 -5.88
C GLU A 104 -23.71 -10.68 -5.76
N ARG A 105 -24.49 -11.54 -5.09
CA ARG A 105 -24.18 -12.96 -4.98
C ARG A 105 -24.58 -13.64 -6.29
N TYR A 106 -23.65 -13.60 -7.23
CA TYR A 106 -23.81 -14.38 -8.46
C TYR A 106 -23.84 -15.88 -8.15
N LYS A 107 -24.66 -16.64 -8.88
CA LYS A 107 -24.67 -18.11 -8.80
C LYS A 107 -23.29 -18.69 -9.13
N TYR A 108 -22.61 -18.08 -10.09
CA TYR A 108 -21.25 -18.40 -10.48
C TYR A 108 -20.43 -17.11 -10.57
N SER A 109 -19.26 -17.09 -9.96
CA SER A 109 -18.30 -15.99 -10.08
C SER A 109 -17.03 -16.50 -10.74
N LEU A 110 -16.64 -15.89 -11.86
CA LEU A 110 -15.39 -16.15 -12.57
C LEU A 110 -14.31 -15.10 -12.23
N SER A 111 -14.48 -14.39 -11.12
CA SER A 111 -13.50 -13.40 -10.68
C SER A 111 -12.16 -14.08 -10.34
N HIS A 112 -11.10 -13.67 -11.02
CA HIS A 112 -9.73 -14.15 -10.74
C HIS A 112 -9.18 -13.69 -9.39
N MET A 113 -9.84 -12.73 -8.72
CA MET A 113 -9.42 -12.17 -7.43
C MET A 113 -10.07 -12.83 -6.22
N THR A 114 -10.83 -13.92 -6.42
CA THR A 114 -11.49 -14.64 -5.35
C THR A 114 -10.89 -16.02 -5.15
N VAL A 115 -10.90 -16.50 -3.90
CA VAL A 115 -10.55 -17.87 -3.54
C VAL A 115 -11.70 -18.49 -2.76
N ASN A 116 -11.82 -19.80 -2.84
CA ASN A 116 -12.79 -20.50 -2.01
C ASN A 116 -12.26 -20.59 -0.57
N SER A 117 -12.77 -19.74 0.30
CA SER A 117 -12.35 -19.61 1.68
C SER A 117 -12.54 -20.91 2.51
N SER A 118 -13.38 -21.86 2.06
CA SER A 118 -13.59 -23.13 2.77
C SER A 118 -12.36 -24.04 2.73
N PHE A 119 -11.47 -23.88 1.77
CA PHE A 119 -10.21 -24.63 1.67
C PHE A 119 -9.08 -24.05 2.50
N PHE A 120 -9.21 -22.81 2.97
CA PHE A 120 -8.17 -22.18 3.77
C PHE A 120 -8.14 -22.79 5.19
N PRO A 121 -6.97 -23.25 5.66
CA PRO A 121 -6.85 -23.95 6.93
C PRO A 121 -6.83 -22.99 8.12
N TYR A 122 -7.93 -22.31 8.41
CA TYR A 122 -8.05 -21.28 9.46
C TYR A 122 -7.53 -21.73 10.83
N LYS A 123 -7.80 -22.98 11.25
CA LYS A 123 -7.32 -23.49 12.55
C LYS A 123 -5.80 -23.50 12.64
N LYS A 124 -5.14 -23.98 11.57
CA LYS A 124 -3.67 -24.02 11.48
C LYS A 124 -3.09 -22.60 11.43
N TRP A 125 -3.72 -21.72 10.65
CA TRP A 125 -3.33 -20.31 10.58
C TRP A 125 -3.40 -19.61 11.93
N MET A 126 -4.50 -19.76 12.66
CA MET A 126 -4.66 -19.22 14.02
C MET A 126 -3.63 -19.80 15.01
N SER A 127 -3.24 -21.07 14.86
CA SER A 127 -2.19 -21.65 15.68
C SER A 127 -0.84 -20.97 15.44
N PHE A 128 -0.47 -20.75 14.19
CA PHE A 128 0.76 -20.03 13.83
C PHE A 128 0.74 -18.57 14.32
N GLN A 129 -0.39 -17.86 14.17
CA GLN A 129 -0.50 -16.50 14.69
C GLN A 129 -0.31 -16.45 16.21
N ARG A 130 -0.89 -17.41 16.96
CA ARG A 130 -0.72 -17.50 18.40
C ARG A 130 0.74 -17.75 18.79
N ASP A 131 1.40 -18.67 18.09
CA ASP A 131 2.80 -19.01 18.32
C ASP A 131 3.70 -17.78 18.09
N VAL A 132 3.52 -17.08 16.97
CA VAL A 132 4.26 -15.85 16.66
C VAL A 132 4.02 -14.78 17.72
N ILE A 133 2.77 -14.53 18.12
CA ILE A 133 2.45 -13.53 19.16
C ILE A 133 3.07 -13.90 20.51
N GLN A 134 3.14 -15.20 20.86
CA GLN A 134 3.71 -15.63 22.13
C GLN A 134 5.24 -15.57 22.15
N ASN A 135 5.91 -15.93 21.06
CA ASN A 135 7.35 -16.12 21.03
C ASN A 135 8.15 -14.97 20.40
N HIS A 136 7.48 -14.09 19.63
CA HIS A 136 8.12 -13.01 18.86
C HIS A 136 7.54 -11.62 19.17
N GLN A 137 7.10 -11.38 20.41
CA GLN A 137 6.50 -10.08 20.81
C GLN A 137 7.45 -8.91 20.59
N PHE A 138 8.74 -9.12 20.88
CA PHE A 138 9.74 -8.08 20.70
C PHE A 138 9.88 -7.72 19.21
N ASP A 139 10.03 -8.71 18.35
CA ASP A 139 10.23 -8.53 16.90
C ASP A 139 9.02 -7.81 16.25
N ILE A 140 7.80 -8.19 16.66
CA ILE A 140 6.55 -7.54 16.19
C ILE A 140 6.48 -6.07 16.61
N SER A 141 7.09 -5.71 17.76
CA SER A 141 7.10 -4.34 18.26
C SER A 141 8.16 -3.44 17.63
N GLN A 142 9.09 -4.00 16.85
CA GLN A 142 10.14 -3.25 16.17
C GLN A 142 9.76 -2.88 14.74
N LEU A 143 10.41 -1.84 14.22
CA LEU A 143 10.34 -1.52 12.81
C LEU A 143 11.11 -2.57 12.01
N ASN A 144 10.43 -3.22 11.07
CA ASN A 144 11.07 -4.21 10.21
C ASN A 144 12.08 -3.56 9.24
N HIS A 145 13.00 -4.37 8.73
CA HIS A 145 13.85 -3.96 7.62
C HIS A 145 12.97 -3.57 6.42
N PRO A 146 13.31 -2.53 5.63
CA PRO A 146 12.52 -2.08 4.49
C PRO A 146 12.18 -3.18 3.47
N GLN A 147 13.08 -4.14 3.27
CA GLN A 147 12.84 -5.30 2.42
C GLN A 147 11.94 -6.38 3.06
N GLY A 148 11.57 -6.23 4.32
CA GLY A 148 10.84 -7.23 5.13
C GLY A 148 11.75 -8.03 6.07
N PRO A 149 11.16 -8.78 7.04
CA PRO A 149 11.89 -9.58 8.01
C PRO A 149 12.81 -10.62 7.35
N LEU A 150 14.01 -10.81 7.88
CA LEU A 150 15.01 -11.71 7.31
C LEU A 150 14.50 -13.17 7.28
N GLU A 151 13.88 -13.61 8.35
CA GLU A 151 13.35 -14.98 8.48
C GLU A 151 12.29 -15.28 7.41
N VAL A 152 11.46 -14.29 7.07
CA VAL A 152 10.46 -14.43 6.00
C VAL A 152 11.14 -14.49 4.63
N ARG A 153 12.17 -13.67 4.41
CA ARG A 153 12.95 -13.70 3.17
C ARG A 153 13.70 -15.01 3.00
N GLU A 154 14.27 -15.58 4.08
CA GLU A 154 14.89 -16.91 4.07
C GLU A 154 13.88 -18.01 3.77
N ALA A 155 12.69 -17.94 4.36
CA ALA A 155 11.61 -18.88 4.07
C ALA A 155 11.17 -18.83 2.60
N ILE A 156 11.02 -17.62 2.03
CA ILE A 156 10.71 -17.43 0.60
C ILE A 156 11.86 -18.00 -0.26
N LYS A 157 13.11 -17.65 0.02
CA LYS A 157 14.28 -18.19 -0.68
C LYS A 157 14.25 -19.72 -0.76
N ASN A 158 14.02 -20.39 0.37
CA ASN A 158 13.99 -21.84 0.44
C ASN A 158 12.81 -22.42 -0.38
N LEU A 159 11.63 -21.78 -0.30
CA LEU A 159 10.46 -22.17 -1.07
C LEU A 159 10.73 -22.13 -2.57
N ILE A 160 11.19 -20.98 -3.09
CA ILE A 160 11.39 -20.77 -4.52
C ILE A 160 12.57 -21.56 -5.08
N SER A 161 13.59 -21.83 -4.28
CA SER A 161 14.69 -22.70 -4.68
C SER A 161 14.18 -24.11 -5.00
N VAL A 162 13.30 -24.66 -4.17
CA VAL A 162 12.74 -26.00 -4.38
C VAL A 162 11.65 -26.03 -5.45
N THR A 163 10.78 -25.01 -5.48
CA THR A 163 9.60 -25.03 -6.36
C THR A 163 9.85 -24.47 -7.74
N ARG A 164 10.78 -23.50 -7.87
CA ARG A 164 11.02 -22.74 -9.12
C ARG A 164 12.45 -22.81 -9.64
N GLY A 165 13.37 -23.47 -8.92
CA GLY A 165 14.77 -23.57 -9.29
C GLY A 165 15.57 -22.27 -9.14
N ILE A 166 15.01 -21.29 -8.44
CA ILE A 166 15.62 -19.95 -8.29
C ILE A 166 16.70 -19.99 -7.21
N ASN A 167 17.92 -19.59 -7.55
CA ASN A 167 19.01 -19.44 -6.61
C ASN A 167 19.29 -17.95 -6.37
N CYS A 168 18.98 -17.47 -5.17
CA CYS A 168 19.22 -16.08 -4.76
C CYS A 168 19.66 -16.01 -3.29
N PHE A 169 20.13 -14.84 -2.87
CA PHE A 169 20.36 -14.54 -1.46
C PHE A 169 19.09 -13.98 -0.83
N ALA A 170 18.89 -14.20 0.47
CA ALA A 170 17.75 -13.62 1.19
C ALA A 170 17.78 -12.08 1.15
N GLU A 171 18.96 -11.49 1.07
CA GLU A 171 19.20 -10.05 0.95
C GLU A 171 18.72 -9.48 -0.39
N GLN A 172 18.55 -10.30 -1.42
CA GLN A 172 17.99 -9.88 -2.72
C GLN A 172 16.46 -9.83 -2.70
N ILE A 173 15.82 -10.48 -1.74
CA ILE A 173 14.35 -10.56 -1.71
C ILE A 173 13.77 -9.29 -1.10
N VAL A 174 12.79 -8.71 -1.79
CA VAL A 174 12.02 -7.56 -1.34
C VAL A 174 10.55 -7.98 -1.19
N ILE A 175 10.00 -7.85 0.00
CA ILE A 175 8.61 -8.16 0.31
C ILE A 175 7.78 -6.89 0.19
N GLY A 176 6.60 -6.98 -0.46
CA GLY A 176 5.69 -5.86 -0.65
C GLY A 176 4.23 -6.21 -0.47
N THR A 177 3.39 -5.19 -0.46
CA THR A 177 1.94 -5.30 -0.24
C THR A 177 1.15 -5.60 -1.52
N GLY A 178 1.70 -6.40 -2.38
CA GLY A 178 1.16 -6.80 -3.67
C GLY A 178 2.10 -6.50 -4.82
N THR A 179 1.83 -7.08 -5.99
CA THR A 179 2.68 -6.97 -7.18
C THR A 179 2.75 -5.53 -7.71
N GLN A 180 1.62 -4.81 -7.79
CA GLN A 180 1.60 -3.43 -8.32
C GLN A 180 2.51 -2.45 -7.56
N PRO A 181 2.50 -2.36 -6.21
CA PRO A 181 3.43 -1.51 -5.49
C PRO A 181 4.90 -1.86 -5.73
N LEU A 182 5.23 -3.15 -5.84
CA LEU A 182 6.59 -3.59 -6.14
C LEU A 182 7.03 -3.18 -7.54
N ILE A 183 6.16 -3.35 -8.56
CA ILE A 183 6.44 -2.89 -9.94
C ILE A 183 6.61 -1.37 -9.95
N SER A 184 5.73 -0.65 -9.25
CA SER A 184 5.81 0.81 -9.16
C SER A 184 7.16 1.28 -8.63
N GLN A 185 7.64 0.67 -7.55
CA GLN A 185 8.96 0.97 -6.96
C GLN A 185 10.10 0.56 -7.89
N LEU A 186 9.98 -0.61 -8.54
CA LEU A 186 10.98 -1.09 -9.49
C LEU A 186 11.15 -0.14 -10.67
N ILE A 187 10.05 0.33 -11.25
CA ILE A 187 10.08 1.24 -12.41
C ILE A 187 10.72 2.59 -12.06
N ASP A 188 10.55 3.06 -10.82
CA ASP A 188 11.17 4.31 -10.36
C ASP A 188 12.72 4.25 -10.28
N LEU A 189 13.32 3.04 -10.41
CA LEU A 189 14.78 2.85 -10.49
C LEU A 189 15.33 3.03 -11.91
N PHE A 190 14.48 2.96 -12.91
CA PHE A 190 14.89 3.12 -14.29
C PHE A 190 14.82 4.59 -14.72
N GLU A 191 15.53 4.91 -15.79
CA GLU A 191 15.49 6.25 -16.36
C GLU A 191 14.07 6.60 -16.87
N SER A 192 13.76 7.89 -16.93
CA SER A 192 12.42 8.39 -17.28
C SER A 192 11.94 8.07 -18.71
N ASN A 193 12.82 7.54 -19.57
CA ASN A 193 12.53 7.21 -20.96
C ASN A 193 12.31 5.72 -21.23
N VAL A 194 12.14 4.90 -20.18
CA VAL A 194 11.87 3.46 -20.36
C VAL A 194 10.58 3.21 -21.14
N LYS A 195 10.63 2.20 -21.99
CA LYS A 195 9.50 1.71 -22.76
C LYS A 195 9.17 0.30 -22.30
N VAL A 196 7.96 0.13 -21.74
CA VAL A 196 7.52 -1.13 -21.14
C VAL A 196 6.58 -1.86 -22.09
N GLY A 197 6.97 -3.05 -22.53
CA GLY A 197 6.09 -3.95 -23.26
C GLY A 197 5.26 -4.80 -22.29
N ILE A 198 3.98 -4.96 -22.60
CA ILE A 198 3.04 -5.80 -21.85
C ILE A 198 2.30 -6.73 -22.79
N GLU A 199 2.13 -7.98 -22.39
CA GLU A 199 1.33 -8.96 -23.11
C GLU A 199 -0.10 -8.44 -23.39
N ASN A 200 -0.59 -8.62 -24.62
CA ASN A 200 -1.96 -8.27 -24.99
C ASN A 200 -2.65 -9.43 -25.76
N PRO A 201 -3.68 -10.08 -25.16
CA PRO A 201 -4.28 -9.79 -23.85
C PRO A 201 -3.35 -10.10 -22.67
N GLY A 202 -3.42 -9.28 -21.63
CA GLY A 202 -2.57 -9.40 -20.44
C GLY A 202 -3.18 -8.73 -19.19
N TYR A 203 -2.37 -8.50 -18.17
CA TYR A 203 -2.83 -7.96 -16.89
C TYR A 203 -3.01 -6.42 -16.95
N SER A 204 -4.22 -5.97 -17.27
CA SER A 204 -4.54 -4.56 -17.53
C SER A 204 -4.17 -3.62 -16.37
N ARG A 205 -4.27 -4.06 -15.11
CA ARG A 205 -3.98 -3.21 -13.95
C ARG A 205 -2.52 -2.73 -13.89
N VAL A 206 -1.58 -3.52 -14.40
CA VAL A 206 -0.18 -3.07 -14.51
C VAL A 206 -0.07 -2.02 -15.61
N ARG A 207 -0.73 -2.22 -16.74
CA ARG A 207 -0.80 -1.24 -17.82
C ARG A 207 -1.34 0.11 -17.32
N ASP A 208 -2.50 0.08 -16.66
CA ASP A 208 -3.17 1.28 -16.17
C ASP A 208 -2.26 2.03 -15.19
N MET A 209 -1.67 1.32 -14.22
CA MET A 209 -0.73 1.89 -13.26
C MET A 209 0.50 2.54 -13.92
N LEU A 210 1.08 1.90 -14.94
CA LEU A 210 2.25 2.44 -15.65
C LEU A 210 1.86 3.67 -16.48
N ASN A 211 0.71 3.66 -17.12
CA ASN A 211 0.17 4.82 -17.83
C ASN A 211 -0.09 6.00 -16.88
N ASP A 212 -0.66 5.76 -15.70
CA ASP A 212 -0.87 6.78 -14.66
C ASP A 212 0.44 7.39 -14.18
N LYS A 213 1.54 6.64 -14.20
CA LYS A 213 2.90 7.14 -13.93
C LYS A 213 3.54 7.88 -15.13
N GLY A 214 2.87 7.95 -16.26
CA GLY A 214 3.41 8.56 -17.49
C GLY A 214 4.48 7.71 -18.20
N ILE A 215 4.56 6.42 -17.88
CA ILE A 215 5.49 5.49 -18.55
C ILE A 215 4.96 5.12 -19.94
N ASN A 216 5.84 5.04 -20.92
CA ASN A 216 5.49 4.62 -22.26
C ASN A 216 5.22 3.10 -22.27
N VAL A 217 3.95 2.71 -22.38
CA VAL A 217 3.52 1.31 -22.41
C VAL A 217 3.11 0.90 -23.81
N VAL A 218 3.59 -0.26 -24.24
CA VAL A 218 3.30 -0.84 -25.56
C VAL A 218 2.66 -2.21 -25.37
N ASP A 219 1.55 -2.43 -26.05
CA ASP A 219 0.88 -3.71 -26.12
C ASP A 219 1.61 -4.64 -27.10
N ILE A 220 2.08 -5.77 -26.60
CA ILE A 220 2.74 -6.79 -27.42
C ILE A 220 1.77 -7.96 -27.65
N PRO A 221 1.45 -8.28 -28.90
CA PRO A 221 0.54 -9.38 -29.21
C PRO A 221 1.14 -10.73 -28.81
N LEU A 222 0.25 -11.70 -28.66
CA LEU A 222 0.60 -13.09 -28.36
C LEU A 222 0.46 -13.94 -29.61
N ASP A 223 1.32 -14.91 -29.77
CA ASP A 223 1.13 -16.05 -30.65
C ASP A 223 0.65 -17.30 -29.86
N VAL A 224 0.68 -18.48 -30.48
CA VAL A 224 0.22 -19.72 -29.86
C VAL A 224 1.10 -20.22 -28.70
N GLU A 225 2.30 -19.68 -28.56
CA GLU A 225 3.32 -20.06 -27.56
C GLU A 225 3.58 -18.97 -26.50
N GLY A 226 2.86 -17.84 -26.58
CA GLY A 226 2.99 -16.70 -25.69
C GLY A 226 3.35 -15.41 -26.42
N VAL A 227 4.14 -14.52 -25.82
CA VAL A 227 4.50 -13.21 -26.40
C VAL A 227 5.21 -13.34 -27.75
N ASP A 228 4.86 -12.52 -28.75
CA ASP A 228 5.56 -12.48 -30.04
C ASP A 228 6.85 -11.66 -29.90
N ILE A 229 8.00 -12.34 -30.00
CA ILE A 229 9.34 -11.73 -29.85
C ILE A 229 9.64 -10.74 -30.96
N ARG A 230 9.15 -10.96 -32.17
CA ARG A 230 9.38 -10.04 -33.29
C ARG A 230 8.69 -8.71 -33.06
N GLU A 231 7.47 -8.75 -32.55
CA GLU A 231 6.74 -7.55 -32.17
C GLU A 231 7.43 -6.80 -31.01
N MET A 232 8.06 -7.53 -30.06
CA MET A 232 8.90 -6.93 -29.03
C MET A 232 10.12 -6.20 -29.60
N GLU A 233 10.79 -6.79 -30.59
CA GLU A 233 11.93 -6.19 -31.29
C GLU A 233 11.52 -4.94 -32.07
N GLU A 234 10.44 -5.02 -32.85
CA GLU A 234 9.90 -3.89 -33.61
C GLU A 234 9.45 -2.75 -32.70
N ALA A 235 8.87 -3.08 -31.57
CA ALA A 235 8.48 -2.12 -30.56
C ALA A 235 9.67 -1.48 -29.84
N ASP A 236 10.85 -2.05 -29.91
CA ASP A 236 12.08 -1.60 -29.21
C ASP A 236 11.83 -1.30 -27.73
N THR A 237 11.31 -2.31 -27.02
CA THR A 237 11.02 -2.21 -25.59
C THR A 237 12.27 -2.35 -24.74
N THR A 238 12.35 -1.58 -23.65
CA THR A 238 13.43 -1.66 -22.65
C THR A 238 13.12 -2.71 -21.59
N ILE A 239 11.88 -2.74 -21.14
CA ILE A 239 11.39 -3.68 -20.11
C ILE A 239 10.23 -4.47 -20.70
N GLN A 240 10.24 -5.78 -20.48
CA GLN A 240 9.13 -6.63 -20.88
C GLN A 240 8.48 -7.28 -19.67
N PHE A 241 7.19 -7.01 -19.45
CA PHE A 241 6.38 -7.64 -18.40
C PHE A 241 5.69 -8.88 -18.96
N LEU A 242 5.97 -10.06 -18.40
CA LEU A 242 5.55 -11.36 -18.91
C LEU A 242 5.04 -12.28 -17.80
N THR A 243 4.17 -13.22 -18.20
CA THR A 243 3.65 -14.31 -17.35
C THR A 243 3.96 -15.69 -17.98
N PRO A 244 5.25 -16.08 -18.13
CA PRO A 244 5.65 -17.20 -18.99
C PRO A 244 5.28 -18.58 -18.45
N SER A 245 5.02 -18.73 -17.17
CA SER A 245 4.63 -20.00 -16.55
C SER A 245 3.17 -20.35 -16.79
N HIS A 246 2.29 -19.36 -16.66
CA HIS A 246 0.87 -19.40 -17.05
C HIS A 246 0.46 -18.02 -17.54
N GLN A 247 0.47 -17.85 -18.86
CA GLN A 247 0.10 -16.57 -19.45
C GLN A 247 -1.30 -16.13 -19.02
N PHE A 248 -1.42 -14.94 -18.49
CA PHE A 248 -2.71 -14.38 -18.09
C PHE A 248 -3.30 -13.53 -19.22
N PRO A 249 -4.56 -13.79 -19.67
CA PRO A 249 -5.52 -14.73 -19.08
C PRO A 249 -5.62 -16.10 -19.82
N LEU A 250 -4.81 -16.37 -20.84
CA LEU A 250 -5.00 -17.50 -21.76
C LEU A 250 -4.52 -18.84 -21.19
N GLY A 251 -3.69 -18.83 -20.14
CA GLY A 251 -3.15 -20.06 -19.53
C GLY A 251 -2.09 -20.76 -20.38
N ILE A 252 -1.51 -20.08 -21.36
CA ILE A 252 -0.43 -20.63 -22.19
C ILE A 252 0.80 -20.83 -21.34
N ILE A 253 1.43 -22.00 -21.46
CA ILE A 253 2.75 -22.31 -20.89
C ILE A 253 3.76 -22.08 -21.98
N MET A 254 4.66 -21.12 -21.79
CA MET A 254 5.70 -20.79 -22.74
C MET A 254 6.71 -21.95 -22.89
N PRO A 255 6.92 -22.50 -24.08
CA PRO A 255 7.87 -23.59 -24.30
C PRO A 255 9.32 -23.14 -24.08
N ILE A 256 10.20 -24.12 -23.82
CA ILE A 256 11.61 -23.85 -23.49
C ILE A 256 12.35 -23.13 -24.63
N SER A 257 12.06 -23.47 -25.89
CA SER A 257 12.64 -22.79 -27.06
C SER A 257 12.41 -21.29 -26.99
N LYS A 258 11.16 -20.87 -26.79
CA LYS A 258 10.78 -19.46 -26.71
C LYS A 258 11.35 -18.76 -25.48
N ARG A 259 11.48 -19.46 -24.35
CA ARG A 259 12.16 -18.93 -23.15
C ARG A 259 13.63 -18.62 -23.44
N ILE A 260 14.32 -19.50 -24.18
CA ILE A 260 15.71 -19.26 -24.59
C ILE A 260 15.81 -18.07 -25.57
N ASP A 261 14.89 -17.98 -26.52
CA ASP A 261 14.84 -16.84 -27.44
C ASP A 261 14.63 -15.52 -26.70
N LEU A 262 13.77 -15.49 -25.68
CA LEU A 262 13.59 -14.32 -24.82
C LEU A 262 14.87 -13.96 -24.04
N LEU A 263 15.58 -14.96 -23.50
CA LEU A 263 16.84 -14.73 -22.79
C LEU A 263 17.95 -14.24 -23.74
N ASN A 264 17.94 -14.68 -24.98
CA ASN A 264 18.82 -14.14 -26.00
C ASN A 264 18.48 -12.69 -26.33
N TRP A 265 17.19 -12.41 -26.61
CA TRP A 265 16.69 -11.06 -26.88
C TRP A 265 17.05 -10.05 -25.78
N VAL A 266 16.84 -10.42 -24.51
CA VAL A 266 17.14 -9.51 -23.40
C VAL A 266 18.64 -9.30 -23.22
N SER A 267 19.47 -10.25 -23.63
CA SER A 267 20.92 -10.19 -23.50
C SER A 267 21.61 -9.39 -24.62
N GLU A 268 20.90 -9.03 -25.69
CA GLU A 268 21.44 -8.27 -26.80
C GLU A 268 21.75 -6.81 -26.46
N LYS A 269 21.01 -6.24 -25.49
CA LYS A 269 21.18 -4.86 -25.05
C LYS A 269 21.29 -4.79 -23.52
N ASP A 270 22.23 -4.00 -23.01
CA ASP A 270 22.49 -3.89 -21.58
C ASP A 270 21.33 -3.27 -20.80
N GLU A 271 20.57 -2.38 -21.41
CA GLU A 271 19.41 -1.70 -20.83
C GLU A 271 18.13 -2.52 -20.83
N ARG A 272 18.09 -3.70 -21.46
CA ARG A 272 16.90 -4.55 -21.50
C ARG A 272 16.77 -5.40 -20.26
N TYR A 273 15.52 -5.54 -19.78
CA TYR A 273 15.13 -6.40 -18.65
C TYR A 273 13.79 -7.09 -18.90
N ILE A 274 13.59 -8.23 -18.25
CA ILE A 274 12.32 -8.93 -18.20
C ILE A 274 11.81 -8.91 -16.76
N ILE A 275 10.54 -8.58 -16.56
CA ILE A 275 9.82 -8.79 -15.31
C ILE A 275 8.94 -10.03 -15.50
N GLU A 276 9.32 -11.13 -14.85
CA GLU A 276 8.54 -12.37 -14.81
C GLU A 276 7.57 -12.32 -13.64
N ASP A 277 6.26 -12.21 -13.90
CA ASP A 277 5.21 -12.29 -12.88
C ASP A 277 4.67 -13.72 -12.81
N ASP A 278 4.97 -14.39 -11.71
CA ASP A 278 4.64 -15.78 -11.45
C ASP A 278 3.57 -15.85 -10.35
N TYR A 279 2.36 -15.49 -10.73
CA TYR A 279 1.25 -15.22 -9.80
C TYR A 279 0.58 -16.45 -9.20
N ASP A 280 0.84 -17.65 -9.73
CA ASP A 280 0.21 -18.92 -9.32
C ASP A 280 1.19 -20.11 -9.26
N SER A 281 2.44 -19.84 -9.00
CA SER A 281 3.56 -20.78 -9.03
C SER A 281 3.40 -22.04 -8.16
N GLU A 282 2.61 -21.94 -7.10
CA GLU A 282 2.37 -23.08 -6.18
C GLU A 282 1.32 -24.05 -6.70
N PHE A 283 0.53 -23.68 -7.73
CA PHE A 283 -0.48 -24.56 -8.30
C PHE A 283 0.11 -25.48 -9.37
N LYS A 284 -0.15 -26.76 -9.20
CA LYS A 284 0.22 -27.80 -10.17
C LYS A 284 -1.05 -28.29 -10.85
N TYR A 285 -1.31 -27.83 -12.07
CA TYR A 285 -2.54 -28.17 -12.79
C TYR A 285 -2.44 -29.54 -13.48
N CYS A 286 -1.42 -29.76 -14.30
CA CYS A 286 -1.27 -30.97 -15.11
C CYS A 286 0.12 -31.62 -15.00
N THR A 287 1.12 -30.88 -14.53
CA THR A 287 2.52 -31.33 -14.47
C THR A 287 3.14 -30.97 -13.12
N ASP A 288 4.36 -31.44 -12.89
CA ASP A 288 5.19 -30.95 -11.80
C ASP A 288 5.59 -29.48 -12.01
N SER A 289 6.21 -28.88 -10.99
CA SER A 289 6.62 -27.48 -11.03
C SER A 289 7.50 -27.20 -12.27
N ILE A 290 7.13 -26.17 -13.03
CA ILE A 290 7.88 -25.73 -14.19
C ILE A 290 8.95 -24.74 -13.69
N PRO A 291 10.24 -24.91 -14.06
CA PRO A 291 11.27 -23.92 -13.74
C PRO A 291 10.90 -22.53 -14.23
N SER A 292 11.21 -21.50 -13.45
CA SER A 292 10.98 -20.11 -13.85
C SER A 292 11.91 -19.69 -15.00
N LEU A 293 11.57 -18.63 -15.72
CA LEU A 293 12.47 -18.01 -16.69
C LEU A 293 13.73 -17.50 -15.99
N GLN A 294 13.58 -16.90 -14.82
CA GLN A 294 14.68 -16.41 -13.99
C GLN A 294 15.69 -17.52 -13.62
N SER A 295 15.23 -18.75 -13.37
CA SER A 295 16.15 -19.86 -13.06
C SER A 295 17.05 -20.29 -14.22
N LEU A 296 16.67 -19.95 -15.45
CA LEU A 296 17.44 -20.19 -16.67
C LEU A 296 18.38 -19.03 -17.00
N ASP A 297 18.13 -17.86 -16.43
CA ASP A 297 18.87 -16.63 -16.70
C ASP A 297 20.27 -16.68 -16.06
N LYS A 298 21.31 -16.56 -16.88
CA LYS A 298 22.72 -16.49 -16.48
C LYS A 298 23.29 -15.06 -16.53
N ASN A 299 22.53 -14.14 -17.12
CA ASN A 299 23.00 -12.79 -17.42
C ASN A 299 22.42 -11.73 -16.48
N GLN A 300 21.62 -12.15 -15.49
CA GLN A 300 20.96 -11.27 -14.51
C GLN A 300 20.08 -10.20 -15.18
N LYS A 301 19.23 -10.62 -16.09
CA LYS A 301 18.31 -9.78 -16.85
C LYS A 301 16.85 -10.00 -16.46
N VAL A 302 16.55 -11.07 -15.74
CA VAL A 302 15.18 -11.43 -15.34
C VAL A 302 14.93 -11.08 -13.88
N ILE A 303 14.02 -10.16 -13.66
CA ILE A 303 13.49 -9.79 -12.34
C ILE A 303 12.28 -10.66 -12.08
N TYR A 304 12.34 -11.48 -11.02
CA TYR A 304 11.26 -12.39 -10.70
C TYR A 304 10.31 -11.79 -9.67
N MET A 305 9.01 -11.98 -9.87
CA MET A 305 7.96 -11.59 -8.95
C MET A 305 7.07 -12.77 -8.62
N GLY A 306 6.74 -12.90 -7.33
CA GLY A 306 5.82 -13.92 -6.84
C GLY A 306 4.82 -13.33 -5.86
N THR A 307 3.69 -14.02 -5.66
CA THR A 307 2.65 -13.57 -4.74
C THR A 307 1.99 -14.73 -4.02
N PHE A 308 1.65 -14.52 -2.76
CA PHE A 308 0.86 -15.48 -1.98
C PHE A 308 -0.66 -15.23 -2.05
N SER A 309 -1.10 -14.30 -2.90
CA SER A 309 -2.53 -13.92 -3.01
C SER A 309 -3.43 -15.06 -3.49
N LYS A 310 -2.88 -16.07 -4.16
CA LYS A 310 -3.62 -17.26 -4.62
C LYS A 310 -3.60 -18.41 -3.62
N THR A 311 -2.47 -18.62 -2.96
CA THR A 311 -2.25 -19.74 -2.01
C THR A 311 -2.70 -19.42 -0.60
N LEU A 312 -2.55 -18.18 -0.17
CA LEU A 312 -3.15 -17.65 1.05
C LEU A 312 -4.50 -16.97 0.73
N LEU A 313 -4.84 -15.94 1.47
CA LEU A 313 -6.03 -15.14 1.18
C LEU A 313 -5.62 -13.86 0.44
N PRO A 314 -6.35 -13.44 -0.59
CA PRO A 314 -6.04 -12.22 -1.36
C PRO A 314 -5.93 -10.97 -0.51
N SER A 315 -6.63 -10.93 0.64
CA SER A 315 -6.61 -9.83 1.60
C SER A 315 -5.30 -9.66 2.37
N PHE A 316 -4.43 -10.69 2.43
CA PHE A 316 -3.15 -10.60 3.14
C PHE A 316 -2.14 -9.70 2.41
N ARG A 317 -2.31 -9.53 1.10
CA ARG A 317 -1.51 -8.61 0.31
C ARG A 317 0.00 -8.83 0.43
N ILE A 318 0.46 -10.09 0.36
CA ILE A 318 1.88 -10.45 0.45
C ILE A 318 2.37 -10.85 -0.93
N SER A 319 3.30 -10.09 -1.47
CA SER A 319 4.06 -10.40 -2.70
C SER A 319 5.54 -10.16 -2.46
N TYR A 320 6.37 -10.69 -3.31
CA TYR A 320 7.81 -10.52 -3.20
C TYR A 320 8.44 -10.37 -4.59
N MET A 321 9.61 -9.76 -4.62
CA MET A 321 10.39 -9.52 -5.81
C MET A 321 11.83 -9.95 -5.57
N ILE A 322 12.46 -10.51 -6.61
CA ILE A 322 13.88 -10.82 -6.65
C ILE A 322 14.47 -9.99 -7.78
N PRO A 323 14.97 -8.80 -7.50
CA PRO A 323 15.63 -7.96 -8.49
C PRO A 323 16.98 -8.55 -8.90
N VAL A 324 17.49 -8.09 -10.02
CA VAL A 324 18.85 -8.40 -10.46
C VAL A 324 19.87 -7.60 -9.65
N SER A 325 21.14 -8.01 -9.66
CA SER A 325 22.20 -7.42 -8.80
C SER A 325 22.29 -5.91 -8.87
N TYR A 326 22.07 -5.33 -10.04
CA TYR A 326 22.10 -3.88 -10.23
C TYR A 326 20.93 -3.17 -9.52
N THR A 327 19.71 -3.68 -9.66
CA THR A 327 18.51 -3.04 -9.10
C THR A 327 18.43 -3.20 -7.58
N HIS A 328 18.91 -4.31 -7.00
CA HIS A 328 18.83 -4.50 -5.55
C HIS A 328 19.76 -3.59 -4.75
N LEU A 329 20.86 -3.11 -5.34
CA LEU A 329 21.76 -2.16 -4.67
C LEU A 329 21.10 -0.79 -4.39
N THR A 330 20.11 -0.42 -5.19
CA THR A 330 19.41 0.87 -5.11
C THR A 330 18.08 0.79 -4.40
N LEU A 331 17.40 -0.36 -4.43
CA LEU A 331 16.10 -0.57 -3.74
C LEU A 331 16.12 -0.26 -2.24
N PRO A 332 17.10 -0.70 -1.43
CA PRO A 332 17.15 -0.36 -0.02
C PRO A 332 17.20 1.14 0.25
N THR A 333 17.82 1.91 -0.62
CA THR A 333 17.94 3.37 -0.48
C THR A 333 16.60 4.07 -0.71
N ILE A 334 15.79 3.59 -1.65
CA ILE A 334 14.45 4.12 -1.95
C ILE A 334 13.45 3.71 -0.87
N LEU A 335 13.58 2.50 -0.32
CA LEU A 335 12.71 2.01 0.76
C LEU A 335 13.00 2.66 2.12
N LEU A 336 14.12 3.37 2.27
CA LEU A 336 14.51 4.09 3.49
C LEU A 336 13.97 5.52 3.55
N VAL A 337 13.34 6.01 2.49
CA VAL A 337 12.65 7.29 2.43
C VAL A 337 11.15 7.06 2.61
#